data_4a6108c166a593fbd37215489a63eead
#
_entry.id   4a6108c166a593fbd37215489a63eead
#
_cell.length_a   1.000
_cell.length_b   1.000
_cell.length_c   1.000
_cell.angle_alpha   90.00
_cell.angle_beta   90.00
_cell.angle_gamma   90.00
#
_symmetry.space_group_name_H-M   'P 1'
#
loop_
_entity.id
_entity.type
_entity.pdbx_description
1 polymer ?
#
loop_
_entity_poly.entity_id
_entity_poly.type
_entity_poly.pdbx_seq_one_letter_code
_entity_poly.pdbx_strand_id
1 'polypeptide(L)'
;MATNYDRYVERMRKIADIGHSIAVLNWDKETYLPKKSANMRSQQIATLSGIMHEEFTNPKFGNLLKRLNKQRNLDDDKKKNVTVTLNDYHKATKFTKRFVMQKSMAVSKCFQAWLQAREANDFRLYQKSLEELVKIKRIEAKKLGSAAEHLYDNLLDQYEPGLTVAKSDKIFNGMKKPLKKLINKINKKKAPKKNFLYKKYDKDAQWNLGIYILNEIGYDFDRGRQDISTHPFTTSFSANDVRLTTRIDE
;
A
#
# COMPACT_ATOMS: atom_id res chain seq x y z
N MET A 1 16.05 -2.53 -34.33
CA MET A 1 16.58 -1.77 -33.18
C MET A 1 15.44 -1.57 -32.16
N ALA A 2 15.71 -1.69 -30.86
CA ALA A 2 14.71 -1.43 -29.81
C ALA A 2 14.23 0.02 -29.87
N THR A 3 12.93 0.24 -29.86
CA THR A 3 12.32 1.58 -29.83
C THR A 3 12.54 2.27 -28.49
N ASN A 4 12.27 3.56 -28.40
CA ASN A 4 12.28 4.26 -27.10
C ASN A 4 11.25 3.69 -26.13
N TYR A 5 10.10 3.23 -26.63
CA TYR A 5 9.07 2.61 -25.81
C TYR A 5 9.51 1.23 -25.29
N ASP A 6 10.20 0.42 -26.08
CA ASP A 6 10.75 -0.87 -25.63
C ASP A 6 11.75 -0.67 -24.48
N ARG A 7 12.64 0.33 -24.59
CA ARG A 7 13.57 0.70 -23.51
C ARG A 7 12.86 1.18 -22.25
N TYR A 8 11.75 1.88 -22.41
CA TYR A 8 10.88 2.27 -21.27
C TYR A 8 10.29 1.04 -20.59
N VAL A 9 9.72 0.10 -21.37
CA VAL A 9 9.13 -1.14 -20.85
C VAL A 9 10.17 -1.99 -20.14
N GLU A 10 11.35 -2.17 -20.73
CA GLU A 10 12.47 -2.90 -20.11
C GLU A 10 12.86 -2.28 -18.75
N ARG A 11 12.97 -0.96 -18.69
CA ARG A 11 13.27 -0.26 -17.44
C ARG A 11 12.18 -0.45 -16.39
N MET A 12 10.91 -0.33 -16.80
CA MET A 12 9.78 -0.52 -15.89
C MET A 12 9.69 -1.96 -15.39
N ARG A 13 10.01 -2.96 -16.21
CA ARG A 13 10.10 -4.36 -15.79
C ARG A 13 11.14 -4.55 -14.69
N LYS A 14 12.37 -4.03 -14.89
CA LYS A 14 13.41 -4.09 -13.87
C LYS A 14 12.97 -3.46 -12.56
N ILE A 15 12.31 -2.31 -12.60
CA ILE A 15 11.79 -1.62 -11.41
C ILE A 15 10.69 -2.46 -10.75
N ALA A 16 9.80 -3.06 -11.54
CA ALA A 16 8.74 -3.94 -11.05
C ALA A 16 9.31 -5.19 -10.38
N ASP A 17 10.35 -5.83 -10.93
CA ASP A 17 10.99 -7.01 -10.35
C ASP A 17 11.57 -6.71 -8.95
N ILE A 18 12.22 -5.54 -8.79
CA ILE A 18 12.69 -5.09 -7.47
C ILE A 18 11.50 -4.84 -6.53
N GLY A 19 10.44 -4.20 -7.04
CA GLY A 19 9.21 -3.93 -6.27
C GLY A 19 8.52 -5.22 -5.82
N HIS A 20 8.40 -6.22 -6.70
CA HIS A 20 7.82 -7.52 -6.36
C HIS A 20 8.70 -8.28 -5.34
N SER A 21 10.02 -8.19 -5.45
CA SER A 21 10.93 -8.75 -4.43
C SER A 21 10.70 -8.11 -3.05
N ILE A 22 10.53 -6.78 -2.99
CA ILE A 22 10.16 -6.06 -1.76
C ILE A 22 8.80 -6.53 -1.25
N ALA A 23 7.83 -6.74 -2.14
CA ALA A 23 6.48 -7.18 -1.77
C ALA A 23 6.48 -8.60 -1.18
N VAL A 24 7.28 -9.54 -1.73
CA VAL A 24 7.48 -10.88 -1.15
C VAL A 24 8.10 -10.79 0.24
N LEU A 25 9.12 -9.95 0.43
CA LEU A 25 9.74 -9.74 1.75
C LEU A 25 8.76 -9.13 2.76
N ASN A 26 7.86 -8.24 2.33
CA ASN A 26 6.80 -7.69 3.18
C ASN A 26 5.75 -8.75 3.53
N TRP A 27 5.32 -9.56 2.56
CA TRP A 27 4.40 -10.66 2.81
C TRP A 27 4.97 -11.65 3.83
N ASP A 28 6.23 -12.08 3.67
CA ASP A 28 6.90 -12.96 4.62
C ASP A 28 7.02 -12.32 6.01
N LYS A 29 7.30 -11.01 6.08
CA LYS A 29 7.36 -10.27 7.34
C LYS A 29 6.04 -10.32 8.13
N GLU A 30 4.92 -10.39 7.45
CA GLU A 30 3.58 -10.39 8.04
C GLU A 30 3.02 -11.80 8.29
N THR A 31 3.67 -12.84 7.76
CA THR A 31 3.21 -14.24 7.83
C THR A 31 4.19 -15.15 8.56
N TYR A 32 5.36 -15.42 8.00
CA TYR A 32 6.27 -16.49 8.44
C TYR A 32 7.58 -16.02 9.07
N LEU A 33 7.88 -14.74 9.04
CA LEU A 33 9.16 -14.23 9.52
C LEU A 33 9.38 -14.56 11.01
N PRO A 34 10.48 -15.22 11.42
CA PRO A 34 10.80 -15.39 12.81
C PRO A 34 10.92 -14.06 13.56
N LYS A 35 10.34 -13.96 14.76
CA LYS A 35 10.24 -12.70 15.56
C LYS A 35 11.58 -11.96 15.70
N LYS A 36 12.71 -12.67 15.88
CA LYS A 36 14.04 -12.05 16.02
C LYS A 36 14.64 -11.51 14.73
N SER A 37 14.08 -11.86 13.57
CA SER A 37 14.60 -11.44 12.25
C SER A 37 14.04 -10.09 11.76
N ALA A 38 13.13 -9.45 12.49
CA ALA A 38 12.43 -8.25 12.08
C ALA A 38 13.36 -7.08 11.70
N ASN A 39 14.45 -6.86 12.47
CA ASN A 39 15.38 -5.77 12.19
C ASN A 39 16.17 -6.00 10.89
N MET A 40 16.66 -7.24 10.67
CA MET A 40 17.38 -7.59 9.44
C MET A 40 16.46 -7.46 8.22
N ARG A 41 15.21 -7.96 8.30
CA ARG A 41 14.23 -7.85 7.23
C ARG A 41 13.91 -6.38 6.91
N SER A 42 13.78 -5.53 7.92
CA SER A 42 13.56 -4.08 7.74
C SER A 42 14.71 -3.44 6.99
N GLN A 43 15.97 -3.81 7.30
CA GLN A 43 17.15 -3.34 6.60
C GLN A 43 17.18 -3.82 5.13
N GLN A 44 16.86 -5.09 4.87
CA GLN A 44 16.79 -5.64 3.51
C GLN A 44 15.77 -4.87 2.65
N ILE A 45 14.55 -4.66 3.18
CA ILE A 45 13.49 -3.91 2.50
C ILE A 45 13.93 -2.46 2.24
N ALA A 46 14.56 -1.80 3.21
CA ALA A 46 15.07 -0.43 3.04
C ALA A 46 16.15 -0.33 1.96
N THR A 47 17.09 -1.28 1.92
CA THR A 47 18.14 -1.35 0.89
C THR A 47 17.54 -1.51 -0.51
N LEU A 48 16.63 -2.46 -0.70
CA LEU A 48 15.95 -2.67 -1.98
C LEU A 48 15.10 -1.47 -2.38
N SER A 49 14.41 -0.82 -1.43
CA SER A 49 13.65 0.41 -1.67
C SER A 49 14.56 1.55 -2.16
N GLY A 50 15.78 1.65 -1.60
CA GLY A 50 16.78 2.61 -2.05
C GLY A 50 17.27 2.32 -3.47
N ILE A 51 17.53 1.05 -3.81
CA ILE A 51 17.94 0.62 -5.17
C ILE A 51 16.80 0.89 -6.16
N MET A 52 15.57 0.50 -5.84
CA MET A 52 14.40 0.77 -6.68
C MET A 52 14.23 2.26 -6.95
N HIS A 53 14.41 3.09 -5.91
CA HIS A 53 14.32 4.54 -6.04
C HIS A 53 15.40 5.10 -6.99
N GLU A 54 16.65 4.67 -6.88
CA GLU A 54 17.75 5.10 -7.78
C GLU A 54 17.49 4.68 -9.23
N GLU A 55 16.98 3.47 -9.45
CA GLU A 55 16.60 3.01 -10.77
C GLU A 55 15.47 3.86 -11.35
N PHE A 56 14.44 4.17 -10.56
CA PHE A 56 13.29 4.94 -11.01
C PHE A 56 13.64 6.42 -11.22
N THR A 57 14.48 7.03 -10.37
CA THR A 57 14.83 8.45 -10.45
C THR A 57 16.07 8.73 -11.31
N ASN A 58 16.59 7.74 -12.02
CA ASN A 58 17.75 7.88 -12.89
C ASN A 58 17.52 8.99 -13.93
N PRO A 59 18.45 9.97 -14.08
CA PRO A 59 18.29 11.08 -15.03
C PRO A 59 18.13 10.62 -16.49
N LYS A 60 18.81 9.51 -16.90
CA LYS A 60 18.66 8.95 -18.24
C LYS A 60 17.23 8.45 -18.47
N PHE A 61 16.59 7.86 -17.45
CA PHE A 61 15.20 7.44 -17.50
C PHE A 61 14.26 8.64 -17.60
N GLY A 62 14.48 9.67 -16.78
CA GLY A 62 13.70 10.91 -16.85
C GLY A 62 13.77 11.58 -18.24
N ASN A 63 14.97 11.59 -18.87
CA ASN A 63 15.10 12.08 -20.23
C ASN A 63 14.39 11.21 -21.27
N LEU A 64 14.36 9.90 -21.08
CA LEU A 64 13.59 8.98 -21.92
C LEU A 64 12.08 9.27 -21.80
N LEU A 65 11.54 9.40 -20.60
CA LEU A 65 10.14 9.73 -20.34
C LEU A 65 9.73 11.06 -21.01
N LYS A 66 10.56 12.11 -20.84
CA LYS A 66 10.31 13.41 -21.48
C LYS A 66 10.26 13.35 -23.00
N ARG A 67 11.15 12.53 -23.62
CA ARG A 67 11.14 12.31 -25.06
C ARG A 67 9.90 11.56 -25.53
N LEU A 68 9.53 10.48 -24.84
CA LEU A 68 8.33 9.69 -25.14
C LEU A 68 7.05 10.51 -25.00
N ASN A 69 6.95 11.35 -23.95
CA ASN A 69 5.79 12.19 -23.72
C ASN A 69 5.55 13.23 -24.83
N LYS A 70 6.59 13.57 -25.59
CA LYS A 70 6.52 14.46 -26.77
C LYS A 70 6.22 13.74 -28.09
N GLN A 71 6.29 12.40 -28.11
CA GLN A 71 6.02 11.61 -29.30
C GLN A 71 4.53 11.63 -29.66
N ARG A 72 4.22 11.90 -30.94
CA ARG A 72 2.84 11.96 -31.45
C ARG A 72 2.31 10.63 -31.97
N ASN A 73 3.20 9.67 -32.23
CA ASN A 73 2.89 8.37 -32.83
C ASN A 73 2.73 7.22 -31.82
N LEU A 74 2.60 7.53 -30.52
CA LEU A 74 2.22 6.55 -29.50
C LEU A 74 0.69 6.42 -29.53
N ASP A 75 0.21 5.17 -29.41
CA ASP A 75 -1.21 4.91 -29.11
C ASP A 75 -1.59 5.46 -27.74
N ASP A 76 -2.88 5.57 -27.47
CA ASP A 76 -3.42 6.20 -26.25
C ASP A 76 -2.97 5.50 -25.00
N ASP A 77 -2.90 4.16 -24.98
CA ASP A 77 -2.45 3.37 -23.82
C ASP A 77 -0.99 3.63 -23.49
N LYS A 78 -0.12 3.59 -24.52
CA LYS A 78 1.30 3.90 -24.36
C LYS A 78 1.53 5.32 -23.90
N LYS A 79 0.79 6.26 -24.48
CA LYS A 79 0.86 7.68 -24.10
C LYS A 79 0.40 7.86 -22.64
N LYS A 80 -0.69 7.21 -22.24
CA LYS A 80 -1.18 7.24 -20.85
C LYS A 80 -0.15 6.67 -19.88
N ASN A 81 0.43 5.50 -20.20
CA ASN A 81 1.49 4.87 -19.39
C ASN A 81 2.67 5.81 -19.17
N VAL A 82 3.17 6.45 -20.25
CA VAL A 82 4.28 7.40 -20.16
C VAL A 82 3.92 8.62 -19.32
N THR A 83 2.71 9.18 -19.51
CA THR A 83 2.27 10.37 -18.77
C THR A 83 2.17 10.11 -17.28
N VAL A 84 1.56 8.98 -16.88
CA VAL A 84 1.46 8.56 -15.47
C VAL A 84 2.86 8.37 -14.88
N THR A 85 3.71 7.60 -15.57
CA THR A 85 5.08 7.34 -15.09
C THR A 85 5.91 8.62 -14.98
N LEU A 86 5.74 9.59 -15.89
CA LEU A 86 6.44 10.87 -15.82
C LEU A 86 5.99 11.70 -14.62
N ASN A 87 4.71 11.69 -14.28
CA ASN A 87 4.18 12.35 -13.08
C ASN A 87 4.76 11.71 -11.81
N ASP A 88 4.79 10.37 -11.75
CA ASP A 88 5.38 9.63 -10.63
C ASP A 88 6.89 9.88 -10.53
N TYR A 89 7.60 9.94 -11.65
CA TYR A 89 9.01 10.32 -11.72
C TYR A 89 9.26 11.71 -11.11
N HIS A 90 8.44 12.70 -11.46
CA HIS A 90 8.55 14.05 -10.91
C HIS A 90 8.30 14.08 -9.39
N LYS A 91 7.37 13.27 -8.89
CA LYS A 91 7.15 13.13 -7.44
C LYS A 91 8.34 12.43 -6.77
N ALA A 92 8.82 11.34 -7.33
CA ALA A 92 9.91 10.54 -6.78
C ALA A 92 11.23 11.31 -6.72
N THR A 93 11.56 12.14 -7.73
CA THR A 93 12.79 12.95 -7.74
C THR A 93 12.86 14.03 -6.66
N LYS A 94 11.74 14.30 -5.96
CA LYS A 94 11.74 15.18 -4.78
C LYS A 94 12.34 14.53 -3.54
N PHE A 95 12.56 13.22 -3.56
CA PHE A 95 13.13 12.45 -2.46
C PHE A 95 14.56 12.01 -2.76
N THR A 96 15.39 11.98 -1.71
CA THR A 96 16.70 11.35 -1.78
C THR A 96 16.60 9.87 -1.43
N LYS A 97 17.51 9.02 -1.92
CA LYS A 97 17.65 7.61 -1.51
C LYS A 97 17.64 7.46 0.02
N ARG A 98 18.41 8.30 0.72
CA ARG A 98 18.47 8.28 2.19
C ARG A 98 17.10 8.48 2.82
N PHE A 99 16.30 9.42 2.33
CA PHE A 99 14.95 9.66 2.85
C PHE A 99 14.02 8.47 2.59
N VAL A 100 14.08 7.85 1.40
CA VAL A 100 13.29 6.66 1.05
C VAL A 100 13.62 5.50 1.98
N MET A 101 14.91 5.23 2.22
CA MET A 101 15.35 4.18 3.15
C MET A 101 14.90 4.48 4.58
N GLN A 102 15.08 5.73 5.04
CA GLN A 102 14.64 6.16 6.37
C GLN A 102 13.12 5.96 6.57
N LYS A 103 12.32 6.35 5.56
CA LYS A 103 10.87 6.15 5.59
C LYS A 103 10.51 4.66 5.65
N SER A 104 11.14 3.82 4.83
CA SER A 104 10.93 2.37 4.81
C SER A 104 11.23 1.72 6.18
N MET A 105 12.35 2.09 6.80
CA MET A 105 12.69 1.62 8.15
C MET A 105 11.70 2.09 9.21
N ALA A 106 11.26 3.34 9.15
CA ALA A 106 10.29 3.87 10.11
C ALA A 106 8.93 3.17 9.99
N VAL A 107 8.45 2.89 8.77
CA VAL A 107 7.23 2.11 8.54
C VAL A 107 7.36 0.72 9.14
N SER A 108 8.48 0.03 8.89
CA SER A 108 8.72 -1.31 9.42
C SER A 108 8.80 -1.32 10.95
N LYS A 109 9.49 -0.36 11.56
CA LYS A 109 9.59 -0.22 13.02
C LYS A 109 8.21 0.09 13.65
N CYS A 110 7.46 0.97 13.02
CA CYS A 110 6.12 1.33 13.45
C CYS A 110 5.17 0.12 13.41
N PHE A 111 5.25 -0.70 12.36
CA PHE A 111 4.48 -1.94 12.24
C PHE A 111 4.81 -2.94 13.35
N GLN A 112 6.09 -3.16 13.66
CA GLN A 112 6.49 -4.06 14.75
C GLN A 112 6.00 -3.58 16.13
N ALA A 113 6.10 -2.27 16.40
CA ALA A 113 5.58 -1.69 17.63
C ALA A 113 4.05 -1.82 17.71
N TRP A 114 3.35 -1.69 16.59
CA TRP A 114 1.91 -1.90 16.52
C TRP A 114 1.51 -3.35 16.84
N LEU A 115 2.23 -4.35 16.32
CA LEU A 115 1.99 -5.76 16.63
C LEU A 115 2.10 -6.02 18.14
N GLN A 116 3.18 -5.52 18.77
CA GLN A 116 3.41 -5.67 20.20
C GLN A 116 2.32 -4.97 21.04
N ALA A 117 1.97 -3.74 20.67
CA ALA A 117 0.94 -2.97 21.33
C ALA A 117 -0.45 -3.63 21.25
N ARG A 118 -0.75 -4.22 20.08
CA ARG A 118 -2.00 -4.94 19.87
C ARG A 118 -2.06 -6.23 20.68
N GLU A 119 -0.98 -7.01 20.71
CA GLU A 119 -0.87 -8.24 21.51
C GLU A 119 -1.04 -7.95 23.01
N ALA A 120 -0.40 -6.87 23.49
CA ALA A 120 -0.47 -6.43 24.88
C ALA A 120 -1.71 -5.59 25.22
N ASN A 121 -2.52 -5.19 24.24
CA ASN A 121 -3.59 -4.21 24.36
C ASN A 121 -3.13 -2.91 25.07
N ASP A 122 -1.90 -2.44 24.75
CA ASP A 122 -1.27 -1.26 25.33
C ASP A 122 -0.75 -0.30 24.25
N PHE A 123 -1.48 0.80 24.03
CA PHE A 123 -1.13 1.82 23.04
C PHE A 123 0.23 2.50 23.31
N ARG A 124 0.69 2.56 24.55
CA ARG A 124 1.94 3.24 24.90
C ARG A 124 3.15 2.61 24.22
N LEU A 125 3.11 1.30 23.94
CA LEU A 125 4.14 0.58 23.21
C LEU A 125 4.25 1.03 21.73
N TYR A 126 3.16 1.55 21.17
CA TYR A 126 3.07 2.01 19.78
C TYR A 126 3.35 3.50 19.62
N GLN A 127 2.97 4.32 20.61
CA GLN A 127 2.89 5.78 20.54
C GLN A 127 4.17 6.41 19.96
N LYS A 128 5.34 6.09 20.54
CA LYS A 128 6.63 6.69 20.11
C LYS A 128 6.93 6.42 18.63
N SER A 129 6.72 5.20 18.17
CA SER A 129 6.97 4.82 16.77
C SER A 129 5.97 5.49 15.81
N LEU A 130 4.72 5.66 16.24
CA LEU A 130 3.71 6.40 15.50
C LEU A 130 4.08 7.90 15.36
N GLU A 131 4.53 8.53 16.44
CA GLU A 131 4.99 9.93 16.43
C GLU A 131 6.18 10.12 15.47
N GLU A 132 7.14 9.19 15.47
CA GLU A 132 8.27 9.20 14.52
C GLU A 132 7.78 9.07 13.07
N LEU A 133 6.85 8.17 12.80
CA LEU A 133 6.27 8.00 11.48
C LEU A 133 5.50 9.25 11.01
N VAL A 134 4.71 9.86 11.89
CA VAL A 134 3.97 11.12 11.59
C VAL A 134 4.95 12.25 11.25
N LYS A 135 6.08 12.37 11.97
CA LYS A 135 7.13 13.36 11.64
C LYS A 135 7.69 13.12 10.22
N ILE A 136 7.98 11.87 9.86
CA ILE A 136 8.46 11.51 8.52
C ILE A 136 7.40 11.82 7.45
N LYS A 137 6.14 11.51 7.70
CA LYS A 137 5.04 11.83 6.77
C LYS A 137 4.86 13.35 6.58
N ARG A 138 5.05 14.14 7.60
CA ARG A 138 5.05 15.61 7.49
C ARG A 138 6.23 16.13 6.66
N ILE A 139 7.43 15.54 6.81
CA ILE A 139 8.59 15.85 5.95
C ILE A 139 8.31 15.43 4.50
N GLU A 140 7.72 14.27 4.28
CA GLU A 140 7.30 13.79 2.96
C GLU A 140 6.36 14.79 2.29
N ALA A 141 5.32 15.21 3.00
CA ALA A 141 4.35 16.20 2.50
C ALA A 141 5.02 17.53 2.10
N LYS A 142 5.94 18.04 2.94
CA LYS A 142 6.69 19.28 2.62
C LYS A 142 7.58 19.12 1.39
N LYS A 143 8.24 17.96 1.21
CA LYS A 143 9.08 17.70 0.03
C LYS A 143 8.27 17.59 -1.26
N LEU A 144 7.05 17.08 -1.21
CA LEU A 144 6.17 16.97 -2.37
C LEU A 144 5.71 18.32 -2.90
N GLY A 145 5.58 19.34 -2.06
CA GLY A 145 5.32 20.69 -2.50
C GLY A 145 4.88 21.62 -1.38
N SER A 146 5.15 22.92 -1.55
CA SER A 146 4.74 23.98 -0.62
C SER A 146 3.56 24.80 -1.17
N ALA A 147 3.15 24.58 -2.43
CA ALA A 147 2.13 25.37 -3.11
C ALA A 147 0.69 24.89 -2.80
N ALA A 148 0.53 23.79 -2.08
CA ALA A 148 -0.79 23.32 -1.64
C ALA A 148 -1.34 24.26 -0.55
N GLU A 149 -2.61 24.57 -0.63
CA GLU A 149 -3.32 25.36 0.38
C GLU A 149 -3.26 24.66 1.76
N HIS A 150 -3.35 23.33 1.74
CA HIS A 150 -3.21 22.50 2.93
C HIS A 150 -2.08 21.46 2.73
N LEU A 151 -1.15 21.35 3.69
CA LEU A 151 -0.01 20.43 3.58
C LEU A 151 -0.44 18.97 3.34
N TYR A 152 -1.59 18.57 3.86
CA TYR A 152 -2.16 17.24 3.71
C TYR A 152 -2.59 16.93 2.28
N ASP A 153 -2.87 17.93 1.44
CA ASP A 153 -3.22 17.77 0.02
C ASP A 153 -2.15 17.00 -0.74
N ASN A 154 -0.86 17.24 -0.40
CA ASN A 154 0.26 16.51 -0.99
C ASN A 154 0.27 15.01 -0.68
N LEU A 155 -0.31 14.60 0.45
CA LEU A 155 -0.44 13.20 0.82
C LEU A 155 -1.70 12.58 0.19
N LEU A 156 -2.80 13.33 0.12
CA LEU A 156 -4.02 12.90 -0.57
C LEU A 156 -3.77 12.63 -2.05
N ASP A 157 -3.01 13.49 -2.71
CA ASP A 157 -2.65 13.36 -4.13
C ASP A 157 -1.86 12.07 -4.47
N GLN A 158 -1.27 11.40 -3.49
CA GLN A 158 -0.62 10.10 -3.69
C GLN A 158 -1.63 8.94 -3.84
N TYR A 159 -2.84 9.09 -3.32
CA TYR A 159 -3.91 8.09 -3.35
C TYR A 159 -4.94 8.42 -4.43
N GLU A 160 -5.34 9.69 -4.51
CA GLU A 160 -6.33 10.18 -5.46
C GLU A 160 -5.80 11.46 -6.10
N PRO A 161 -5.22 11.39 -7.31
CA PRO A 161 -4.61 12.54 -7.97
C PRO A 161 -5.58 13.73 -8.11
N GLY A 162 -5.17 14.88 -7.56
CA GLY A 162 -5.97 16.10 -7.56
C GLY A 162 -7.03 16.20 -6.47
N LEU A 163 -7.09 15.22 -5.53
CA LEU A 163 -7.91 15.35 -4.32
C LEU A 163 -7.26 16.33 -3.34
N THR A 164 -8.06 17.22 -2.77
CA THR A 164 -7.64 18.20 -1.76
C THR A 164 -8.51 18.09 -0.51
N VAL A 165 -8.04 18.63 0.62
CA VAL A 165 -8.82 18.73 1.85
C VAL A 165 -10.16 19.45 1.57
N ALA A 166 -10.14 20.56 0.83
CA ALA A 166 -11.34 21.31 0.49
C ALA A 166 -12.37 20.47 -0.30
N LYS A 167 -11.91 19.67 -1.28
CA LYS A 167 -12.78 18.75 -2.03
C LYS A 167 -13.33 17.63 -1.13
N SER A 168 -12.47 17.05 -0.29
CA SER A 168 -12.85 16.00 0.67
C SER A 168 -13.89 16.51 1.65
N ASP A 169 -13.68 17.70 2.22
CA ASP A 169 -14.62 18.35 3.14
C ASP A 169 -15.97 18.58 2.50
N LYS A 170 -16.01 19.07 1.25
CA LYS A 170 -17.26 19.25 0.51
C LYS A 170 -18.03 17.94 0.37
N ILE A 171 -17.34 16.83 0.00
CA ILE A 171 -17.94 15.50 -0.17
C ILE A 171 -18.47 15.01 1.18
N PHE A 172 -17.61 14.97 2.20
CA PHE A 172 -17.98 14.40 3.51
C PHE A 172 -19.04 15.23 4.24
N ASN A 173 -18.99 16.55 4.16
CA ASN A 173 -20.03 17.41 4.73
C ASN A 173 -21.39 17.20 4.05
N GLY A 174 -21.40 16.96 2.73
CA GLY A 174 -22.60 16.58 2.01
C GLY A 174 -23.19 15.25 2.46
N MET A 175 -22.34 14.26 2.77
CA MET A 175 -22.76 12.92 3.22
C MET A 175 -23.16 12.86 4.71
N LYS A 176 -22.58 13.69 5.56
CA LYS A 176 -22.69 13.59 7.02
C LYS A 176 -24.13 13.63 7.53
N LYS A 177 -24.94 14.58 7.07
CA LYS A 177 -26.34 14.74 7.50
C LYS A 177 -27.23 13.56 7.01
N PRO A 178 -27.23 13.18 5.70
CA PRO A 178 -27.99 12.02 5.22
C PRO A 178 -27.61 10.73 5.93
N LEU A 179 -26.29 10.47 6.09
CA LEU A 179 -25.80 9.26 6.74
C LEU A 179 -26.24 9.20 8.21
N LYS A 180 -26.11 10.30 8.97
CA LYS A 180 -26.61 10.38 10.36
C LYS A 180 -28.11 10.11 10.44
N LYS A 181 -28.91 10.65 9.50
CA LYS A 181 -30.36 10.40 9.43
C LYS A 181 -30.66 8.92 9.17
N LEU A 182 -29.91 8.30 8.24
CA LEU A 182 -30.06 6.86 7.93
C LEU A 182 -29.70 5.99 9.14
N ILE A 183 -28.55 6.24 9.79
CA ILE A 183 -28.11 5.51 11.00
C ILE A 183 -29.17 5.63 12.10
N ASN A 184 -29.67 6.84 12.36
CA ASN A 184 -30.71 7.04 13.37
C ASN A 184 -32.02 6.32 13.02
N LYS A 185 -32.37 6.20 11.71
CA LYS A 185 -33.54 5.42 11.26
C LYS A 185 -33.31 3.91 11.48
N ILE A 186 -32.12 3.40 11.19
CA ILE A 186 -31.74 1.99 11.41
C ILE A 186 -31.79 1.66 12.90
N ASN A 187 -31.19 2.51 13.74
CA ASN A 187 -31.12 2.29 15.20
C ASN A 187 -32.50 2.27 15.89
N LYS A 188 -33.53 2.84 15.25
CA LYS A 188 -34.93 2.74 15.73
C LYS A 188 -35.61 1.41 15.36
N LYS A 189 -34.98 0.58 14.52
CA LYS A 189 -35.52 -0.72 14.14
C LYS A 189 -35.01 -1.80 15.08
N LYS A 190 -35.82 -2.88 15.22
CA LYS A 190 -35.40 -4.05 15.99
C LYS A 190 -34.12 -4.62 15.38
N ALA A 191 -33.09 -4.78 16.22
CA ALA A 191 -31.83 -5.39 15.77
C ALA A 191 -32.07 -6.84 15.28
N PRO A 192 -31.42 -7.27 14.19
CA PRO A 192 -31.48 -8.67 13.79
C PRO A 192 -30.87 -9.56 14.87
N LYS A 193 -31.33 -10.82 14.92
CA LYS A 193 -30.73 -11.81 15.84
C LYS A 193 -29.25 -12.00 15.47
N LYS A 194 -28.36 -11.79 16.44
CA LYS A 194 -26.91 -11.85 16.24
C LYS A 194 -26.24 -13.02 16.98
N ASN A 195 -27.02 -13.90 17.60
CA ASN A 195 -26.50 -14.97 18.47
C ASN A 195 -25.49 -15.87 17.77
N PHE A 196 -25.67 -16.09 16.45
CA PHE A 196 -24.72 -16.88 15.67
C PHE A 196 -23.35 -16.21 15.54
N LEU A 197 -23.24 -14.89 15.59
CA LEU A 197 -21.97 -14.15 15.52
C LEU A 197 -21.14 -14.25 16.80
N TYR A 198 -21.75 -14.66 17.91
CA TYR A 198 -21.10 -14.76 19.23
C TYR A 198 -20.87 -16.21 19.66
N LYS A 199 -21.06 -17.16 18.77
CA LYS A 199 -20.67 -18.55 19.01
C LYS A 199 -19.16 -18.70 18.87
N LYS A 200 -18.61 -19.67 19.60
CA LYS A 200 -17.25 -20.13 19.33
C LYS A 200 -17.25 -20.97 18.07
N TYR A 201 -16.36 -20.66 17.18
CA TYR A 201 -16.12 -21.40 15.96
C TYR A 201 -14.70 -21.92 15.98
N ASP A 202 -14.56 -23.21 15.77
CA ASP A 202 -13.27 -23.87 15.67
C ASP A 202 -12.40 -23.25 14.57
N LYS A 203 -11.06 -23.16 14.83
CA LYS A 203 -10.13 -22.53 13.90
C LYS A 203 -10.05 -23.23 12.55
N ASP A 204 -10.07 -24.55 12.56
CA ASP A 204 -10.02 -25.34 11.33
C ASP A 204 -11.33 -25.18 10.54
N ALA A 205 -12.46 -25.08 11.23
CA ALA A 205 -13.74 -24.79 10.58
C ALA A 205 -13.76 -23.40 9.92
N GLN A 206 -13.21 -22.37 10.59
CA GLN A 206 -13.06 -21.03 10.01
C GLN A 206 -12.11 -21.03 8.79
N TRP A 207 -10.99 -21.74 8.88
CA TRP A 207 -10.03 -21.91 7.78
C TRP A 207 -10.70 -22.59 6.58
N ASN A 208 -11.37 -23.71 6.82
CA ASN A 208 -12.04 -24.49 5.78
C ASN A 208 -13.18 -23.71 5.12
N LEU A 209 -13.90 -22.88 5.88
CA LEU A 209 -14.88 -21.95 5.31
C LEU A 209 -14.21 -20.93 4.36
N GLY A 210 -13.05 -20.42 4.73
CA GLY A 210 -12.26 -19.54 3.86
C GLY A 210 -11.88 -20.22 2.56
N ILE A 211 -11.36 -21.45 2.62
CA ILE A 211 -11.01 -22.25 1.44
C ILE A 211 -12.27 -22.54 0.58
N TYR A 212 -13.39 -22.91 1.22
CA TYR A 212 -14.65 -23.13 0.52
C TYR A 212 -15.09 -21.88 -0.27
N ILE A 213 -15.10 -20.71 0.38
CA ILE A 213 -15.49 -19.45 -0.28
C ILE A 213 -14.55 -19.14 -1.46
N LEU A 214 -13.24 -19.33 -1.29
CA LEU A 214 -12.26 -19.09 -2.34
C LEU A 214 -12.49 -19.98 -3.55
N ASN A 215 -12.80 -21.27 -3.34
CA ASN A 215 -13.17 -22.18 -4.43
C ASN A 215 -14.45 -21.74 -5.14
N GLU A 216 -15.49 -21.34 -4.39
CA GLU A 216 -16.76 -20.89 -4.97
C GLU A 216 -16.63 -19.63 -5.83
N ILE A 217 -15.73 -18.72 -5.49
CA ILE A 217 -15.46 -17.52 -6.30
C ILE A 217 -14.43 -17.75 -7.43
N GLY A 218 -13.94 -19.00 -7.61
CA GLY A 218 -13.02 -19.37 -8.67
C GLY A 218 -11.57 -18.95 -8.42
N TYR A 219 -11.16 -18.87 -7.14
CA TYR A 219 -9.75 -18.60 -6.81
C TYR A 219 -8.88 -19.82 -7.17
N ASP A 220 -7.85 -19.55 -7.96
CA ASP A 220 -6.91 -20.58 -8.46
C ASP A 220 -5.76 -20.77 -7.46
N PHE A 221 -5.77 -21.88 -6.74
CA PHE A 221 -4.75 -22.21 -5.75
C PHE A 221 -3.38 -22.60 -6.36
N ASP A 222 -3.32 -22.88 -7.66
CA ASP A 222 -2.04 -23.02 -8.37
C ASP A 222 -1.37 -21.67 -8.64
N ARG A 223 -2.15 -20.58 -8.56
CA ARG A 223 -1.68 -19.19 -8.74
C ARG A 223 -1.72 -18.37 -7.45
N GLY A 224 -2.01 -19.00 -6.34
CA GLY A 224 -2.07 -18.27 -5.09
C GLY A 224 -2.21 -19.17 -3.88
N ARG A 225 -2.29 -18.53 -2.71
CA ARG A 225 -2.41 -19.22 -1.42
C ARG A 225 -3.13 -18.35 -0.40
N GLN A 226 -3.74 -19.01 0.59
CA GLN A 226 -4.24 -18.38 1.80
C GLN A 226 -3.25 -18.61 2.94
N ASP A 227 -3.01 -17.57 3.75
CA ASP A 227 -2.17 -17.64 4.95
C ASP A 227 -2.83 -16.90 6.12
N ILE A 228 -2.29 -17.05 7.33
CA ILE A 228 -2.77 -16.33 8.50
C ILE A 228 -1.90 -15.08 8.74
N SER A 229 -2.54 -13.96 9.04
CA SER A 229 -1.87 -12.72 9.45
C SER A 229 -2.66 -11.98 10.52
N THR A 230 -1.98 -11.10 11.26
CA THR A 230 -2.63 -10.26 12.28
C THR A 230 -3.64 -9.27 11.67
N HIS A 231 -3.35 -8.77 10.48
CA HIS A 231 -4.24 -7.89 9.72
C HIS A 231 -4.41 -8.45 8.31
N PRO A 232 -5.61 -8.95 7.94
CA PRO A 232 -5.84 -9.56 6.63
C PRO A 232 -5.53 -8.60 5.49
N PHE A 233 -4.86 -9.12 4.46
CA PHE A 233 -4.56 -8.38 3.24
C PHE A 233 -4.48 -9.32 2.04
N THR A 234 -4.55 -8.75 0.85
CA THR A 234 -4.23 -9.44 -0.41
C THR A 234 -3.05 -8.73 -1.06
N THR A 235 -2.11 -9.50 -1.58
CA THR A 235 -0.99 -9.00 -2.36
C THR A 235 -0.85 -9.77 -3.66
N SER A 236 -0.48 -9.07 -4.74
CA SER A 236 -0.27 -9.65 -6.06
C SER A 236 1.15 -9.32 -6.52
N PHE A 237 1.92 -10.34 -6.84
CA PHE A 237 3.26 -10.20 -7.41
C PHE A 237 3.23 -10.33 -8.94
N SER A 238 2.25 -11.07 -9.45
CA SER A 238 1.96 -11.24 -10.86
C SER A 238 0.54 -11.78 -11.04
N ALA A 239 0.07 -11.93 -12.27
CA ALA A 239 -1.18 -12.64 -12.57
C ALA A 239 -1.16 -14.12 -12.13
N ASN A 240 0.02 -14.68 -11.88
CA ASN A 240 0.23 -16.07 -11.49
C ASN A 240 0.76 -16.23 -10.04
N ASP A 241 0.76 -15.17 -9.24
CA ASP A 241 1.08 -15.24 -7.80
C ASP A 241 0.30 -14.15 -7.07
N VAL A 242 -0.90 -14.51 -6.61
CA VAL A 242 -1.81 -13.66 -5.84
C VAL A 242 -2.05 -14.33 -4.49
N ARG A 243 -1.59 -13.72 -3.41
CA ARG A 243 -1.69 -14.27 -2.05
C ARG A 243 -2.65 -13.47 -1.21
N LEU A 244 -3.48 -14.17 -0.50
CA LEU A 244 -4.38 -13.56 0.45
C LEU A 244 -4.08 -14.05 1.87
N THR A 245 -4.37 -13.22 2.86
CA THR A 245 -4.27 -13.62 4.26
C THR A 245 -5.61 -13.44 4.96
N THR A 246 -5.84 -14.25 5.97
CA THR A 246 -7.00 -14.15 6.84
C THR A 246 -6.58 -14.06 8.30
N ARG A 247 -7.44 -13.51 9.15
CA ARG A 247 -7.29 -13.56 10.59
C ARG A 247 -8.33 -14.52 11.15
N ILE A 248 -7.88 -15.47 11.94
CA ILE A 248 -8.72 -16.44 12.62
C ILE A 248 -8.63 -16.18 14.12
N ASP A 249 -9.78 -15.89 14.74
CA ASP A 249 -9.92 -15.69 16.18
C ASP A 249 -11.00 -16.66 16.70
N GLU A 250 -10.82 -17.21 17.93
CA GLU A 250 -11.82 -18.00 18.66
C GLU A 250 -12.74 -17.11 19.50
#